data_5e8f7444d52f5d5f3a2ab3a8f593efe1
#
_entry.id   5e8f7444d52f5d5f3a2ab3a8f593efe1
#
_cell.length_a   1.000
_cell.length_b   1.000
_cell.length_c   1.000
_cell.angle_alpha   90.00
_cell.angle_beta   90.00
_cell.angle_gamma   90.00
#
_symmetry.space_group_name_H-M   'P 1'
#
loop_
_entity.id
_entity.type
_entity.pdbx_description
1 polymer ?
#
loop_
_entity_poly.entity_id
_entity_poly.type
_entity_poly.pdbx_seq_one_letter_code
_entity_poly.pdbx_strand_id
1 'polypeptide(L)'
;MATGGNNMADDRRRAHARAARAVPLKLVIVTKGGGKAMDAACKEWSDKISRYAPFSETAVKTNPKNAKSPVAQLEAEGDRVMKHLAPNDFVVLMDERGENLTSEALSALIADAGDRGCSGCAFVVGGPFGHGDAVIARADRKIKLSSMVMNHQVARLVLLEQIYRAWTILRGEPYHH
;
A
#
# COMPACT_ATOMS: atom_id res chain seq x y z
N MET A 1 -21.59 10.13 -37.09
CA MET A 1 -20.11 10.23 -37.11
C MET A 1 -19.64 10.92 -35.81
N ALA A 2 -19.20 10.20 -34.80
CA ALA A 2 -18.54 10.72 -33.63
C ALA A 2 -17.84 9.56 -32.86
N THR A 3 -16.60 9.21 -33.26
CA THR A 3 -15.80 8.17 -32.60
C THR A 3 -14.32 8.58 -32.42
N GLY A 4 -14.03 9.89 -32.32
CA GLY A 4 -12.65 10.38 -32.24
C GLY A 4 -12.16 10.84 -30.87
N GLY A 5 -13.04 10.93 -29.85
CA GLY A 5 -12.68 11.57 -28.56
C GLY A 5 -12.00 10.67 -27.52
N ASN A 6 -12.16 9.35 -27.64
CA ASN A 6 -11.73 8.43 -26.59
C ASN A 6 -10.25 7.98 -26.72
N ASN A 7 -9.66 8.09 -27.89
CA ASN A 7 -8.33 7.54 -28.17
C ASN A 7 -7.20 8.44 -27.63
N MET A 8 -7.33 9.77 -27.72
CA MET A 8 -6.29 10.70 -27.24
C MET A 8 -6.13 10.75 -25.71
N ALA A 9 -7.22 10.59 -24.98
CA ALA A 9 -7.16 10.55 -23.51
C ALA A 9 -6.54 9.23 -23.02
N ASP A 10 -6.81 8.13 -23.70
CA ASP A 10 -6.25 6.82 -23.42
C ASP A 10 -4.76 6.77 -23.79
N ASP A 11 -4.38 7.34 -24.94
CA ASP A 11 -2.98 7.46 -25.36
C ASP A 11 -2.15 8.36 -24.41
N ARG A 12 -2.73 9.45 -23.91
CA ARG A 12 -2.07 10.31 -22.89
C ARG A 12 -1.90 9.57 -21.55
N ARG A 13 -2.91 8.80 -21.12
CA ARG A 13 -2.80 7.97 -19.91
C ARG A 13 -1.74 6.90 -20.07
N ARG A 14 -1.66 6.22 -21.21
CA ARG A 14 -0.63 5.22 -21.51
C ARG A 14 0.77 5.81 -21.61
N ALA A 15 0.92 7.01 -22.18
CA ALA A 15 2.20 7.70 -22.25
C ALA A 15 2.66 8.13 -20.85
N HIS A 16 1.76 8.68 -20.02
CA HIS A 16 2.05 9.03 -18.62
C HIS A 16 2.38 7.80 -17.78
N ALA A 17 1.63 6.72 -17.94
CA ALA A 17 1.85 5.44 -17.29
C ALA A 17 3.24 4.84 -17.62
N ARG A 18 3.67 4.92 -18.88
CA ARG A 18 5.01 4.46 -19.29
C ARG A 18 6.16 5.29 -18.72
N ALA A 19 5.89 6.57 -18.43
CA ALA A 19 6.86 7.53 -17.86
C ALA A 19 6.84 7.57 -16.33
N ALA A 20 5.91 6.87 -15.67
CA ALA A 20 5.80 6.88 -14.20
C ALA A 20 7.14 6.54 -13.55
N ARG A 21 7.65 7.50 -12.76
CA ARG A 21 8.88 7.30 -12.00
C ARG A 21 8.68 6.19 -10.97
N ALA A 22 9.51 5.15 -11.04
CA ALA A 22 9.51 4.11 -10.02
C ALA A 22 9.94 4.71 -8.68
N VAL A 23 9.01 4.87 -7.76
CA VAL A 23 9.27 5.26 -6.38
C VAL A 23 9.46 4.00 -5.54
N PRO A 24 10.43 3.95 -4.59
CA PRO A 24 10.54 2.83 -3.67
C PRO A 24 9.23 2.59 -2.94
N LEU A 25 8.80 1.33 -2.89
CA LEU A 25 7.57 0.92 -2.20
C LEU A 25 7.92 0.23 -0.88
N LYS A 26 7.16 0.54 0.14
CA LYS A 26 7.30 -0.05 1.48
C LYS A 26 5.96 -0.59 1.94
N LEU A 27 5.96 -1.76 2.55
CA LEU A 27 4.84 -2.27 3.32
C LEU A 27 5.30 -2.40 4.78
N VAL A 28 4.63 -1.67 5.66
CA VAL A 28 4.84 -1.78 7.11
C VAL A 28 3.60 -2.42 7.71
N ILE A 29 3.73 -3.59 8.30
CA ILE A 29 2.60 -4.34 8.85
C ILE A 29 2.79 -4.66 10.32
N VAL A 30 1.78 -4.36 11.15
CA VAL A 30 1.74 -4.75 12.56
C VAL A 30 1.21 -6.17 12.65
N THR A 31 2.06 -7.13 13.03
CA THR A 31 1.70 -8.56 12.98
C THR A 31 2.45 -9.42 13.98
N LYS A 32 1.89 -10.60 14.27
CA LYS A 32 2.58 -11.72 14.94
C LYS A 32 3.21 -12.71 13.96
N GLY A 33 3.04 -12.48 12.65
CA GLY A 33 3.38 -13.40 11.58
C GLY A 33 2.15 -14.08 10.99
N GLY A 34 2.26 -14.57 9.75
CA GLY A 34 1.17 -15.18 8.99
C GLY A 34 1.21 -16.70 8.91
N GLY A 35 2.28 -17.31 9.40
CA GLY A 35 2.55 -18.72 9.18
C GLY A 35 3.15 -19.00 7.79
N LYS A 36 3.82 -20.16 7.63
CA LYS A 36 4.63 -20.49 6.46
C LYS A 36 3.90 -20.36 5.11
N ALA A 37 2.65 -20.81 5.03
CA ALA A 37 1.89 -20.79 3.78
C ALA A 37 1.54 -19.35 3.35
N MET A 38 1.06 -18.53 4.29
CA MET A 38 0.74 -17.13 4.03
C MET A 38 1.99 -16.32 3.67
N ASP A 39 3.09 -16.54 4.39
CA ASP A 39 4.35 -15.84 4.14
C ASP A 39 4.92 -16.23 2.77
N ALA A 40 4.80 -17.50 2.34
CA ALA A 40 5.19 -17.93 1.00
C ALA A 40 4.34 -17.26 -0.09
N ALA A 41 3.01 -17.20 0.09
CA ALA A 41 2.12 -16.52 -0.86
C ALA A 41 2.42 -15.02 -0.95
N CYS A 42 2.61 -14.34 0.18
CA CYS A 42 2.99 -12.93 0.20
C CYS A 42 4.34 -12.68 -0.47
N LYS A 43 5.31 -13.57 -0.23
CA LYS A 43 6.63 -13.46 -0.85
C LYS A 43 6.57 -13.53 -2.38
N GLU A 44 5.73 -14.39 -2.95
CA GLU A 44 5.54 -14.47 -4.39
C GLU A 44 5.15 -13.11 -4.99
N TRP A 45 4.19 -12.41 -4.37
CA TRP A 45 3.77 -11.08 -4.82
C TRP A 45 4.85 -10.02 -4.60
N SER A 46 5.54 -10.06 -3.47
CA SER A 46 6.66 -9.15 -3.18
C SER A 46 7.78 -9.27 -4.22
N ASP A 47 8.11 -10.50 -4.63
CA ASP A 47 9.10 -10.77 -5.67
C ASP A 47 8.64 -10.25 -7.06
N LYS A 48 7.33 -10.33 -7.36
CA LYS A 48 6.75 -9.76 -8.59
C LYS A 48 6.79 -8.23 -8.57
N ILE A 49 6.44 -7.58 -7.45
CA ILE A 49 6.49 -6.12 -7.29
C ILE A 49 7.93 -5.62 -7.47
N SER A 50 8.90 -6.33 -6.93
CA SER A 50 10.33 -5.95 -6.98
C SER A 50 10.89 -5.87 -8.41
N ARG A 51 10.18 -6.40 -9.41
CA ARG A 51 10.56 -6.27 -10.83
C ARG A 51 10.24 -4.88 -11.39
N TYR A 52 9.34 -4.13 -10.75
CA TYR A 52 8.90 -2.79 -11.19
C TYR A 52 9.56 -1.67 -10.42
N ALA A 53 9.71 -1.84 -9.10
CA ALA A 53 10.27 -0.83 -8.21
C ALA A 53 10.98 -1.50 -7.02
N PRO A 54 11.95 -0.83 -6.37
CA PRO A 54 12.49 -1.28 -5.11
C PRO A 54 11.34 -1.49 -4.10
N PHE A 55 11.24 -2.68 -3.54
CA PHE A 55 10.18 -3.04 -2.60
C PHE A 55 10.76 -3.60 -1.31
N SER A 56 10.24 -3.16 -0.19
CA SER A 56 10.59 -3.69 1.12
C SER A 56 9.34 -3.93 1.97
N GLU A 57 9.38 -4.99 2.76
CA GLU A 57 8.34 -5.32 3.72
C GLU A 57 8.93 -5.38 5.12
N THR A 58 8.29 -4.72 6.08
CA THR A 58 8.70 -4.67 7.48
C THR A 58 7.58 -5.12 8.39
N ALA A 59 7.81 -6.19 9.14
CA ALA A 59 6.92 -6.66 10.18
C ALA A 59 7.23 -5.95 11.51
N VAL A 60 6.26 -5.22 12.02
CA VAL A 60 6.29 -4.62 13.35
C VAL A 60 5.58 -5.57 14.32
N LYS A 61 6.27 -5.93 15.40
CA LYS A 61 5.69 -6.81 16.41
C LYS A 61 4.47 -6.15 17.08
N THR A 62 3.34 -6.85 17.08
CA THR A 62 2.15 -6.42 17.82
C THR A 62 2.42 -6.41 19.32
N ASN A 63 1.84 -5.44 20.02
CA ASN A 63 1.97 -5.23 21.46
C ASN A 63 3.41 -5.35 21.97
N PRO A 64 4.35 -4.55 21.45
CA PRO A 64 5.79 -4.73 21.70
C PRO A 64 6.20 -4.50 23.15
N LYS A 65 5.37 -3.79 23.93
CA LYS A 65 5.61 -3.47 25.35
C LYS A 65 4.74 -4.30 26.30
N ASN A 66 4.01 -5.30 25.81
CA ASN A 66 3.05 -6.10 26.57
C ASN A 66 2.05 -5.21 27.36
N ALA A 67 1.58 -4.16 26.70
CA ALA A 67 0.61 -3.23 27.27
C ALA A 67 -0.71 -3.93 27.63
N LYS A 68 -1.30 -3.53 28.76
CA LYS A 68 -2.57 -4.11 29.23
C LYS A 68 -3.80 -3.43 28.61
N SER A 69 -3.67 -2.19 28.17
CA SER A 69 -4.77 -1.46 27.53
C SER A 69 -4.58 -1.37 26.00
N PRO A 70 -5.68 -1.39 25.22
CA PRO A 70 -5.62 -1.19 23.77
C PRO A 70 -4.97 0.13 23.37
N VAL A 71 -5.20 1.21 24.12
CA VAL A 71 -4.62 2.53 23.85
C VAL A 71 -3.09 2.48 23.97
N ALA A 72 -2.56 1.99 25.08
CA ALA A 72 -1.11 1.86 25.27
C ALA A 72 -0.48 0.89 24.26
N GLN A 73 -1.22 -0.13 23.81
CA GLN A 73 -0.76 -1.01 22.74
C GLN A 73 -0.66 -0.26 21.41
N LEU A 74 -1.70 0.49 21.02
CA LEU A 74 -1.71 1.30 19.79
C LEU A 74 -0.56 2.32 19.77
N GLU A 75 -0.32 3.02 20.87
CA GLU A 75 0.79 3.95 21.00
C GLU A 75 2.14 3.24 20.78
N ALA A 76 2.35 2.10 21.45
CA ALA A 76 3.59 1.35 21.35
C ALA A 76 3.83 0.74 19.96
N GLU A 77 2.77 0.34 19.26
CA GLU A 77 2.80 -0.11 17.87
C GLU A 77 3.07 1.06 16.94
N GLY A 78 2.39 2.19 17.15
CA GLY A 78 2.56 3.43 16.39
C GLY A 78 3.98 3.97 16.45
N ASP A 79 4.59 4.05 17.65
CA ASP A 79 5.99 4.43 17.84
C ASP A 79 6.96 3.61 16.99
N ARG A 80 6.66 2.32 16.81
CA ARG A 80 7.49 1.43 15.99
C ARG A 80 7.23 1.61 14.51
N VAL A 81 5.98 1.74 14.11
CA VAL A 81 5.61 2.02 12.71
C VAL A 81 6.29 3.30 12.24
N MET A 82 6.21 4.38 13.03
CA MET A 82 6.79 5.68 12.69
C MET A 82 8.30 5.61 12.40
N LYS A 83 9.04 4.70 13.02
CA LYS A 83 10.50 4.53 12.77
C LYS A 83 10.81 4.00 11.35
N HIS A 84 9.83 3.42 10.68
CA HIS A 84 9.97 2.90 9.32
C HIS A 84 9.45 3.84 8.23
N LEU A 85 8.86 4.98 8.64
CA LEU A 85 8.35 6.01 7.73
C LEU A 85 9.36 7.16 7.64
N ALA A 86 9.88 7.42 6.44
CA ALA A 86 10.73 8.58 6.23
C ALA A 86 9.88 9.87 6.20
N PRO A 87 10.45 11.04 6.55
CA PRO A 87 9.71 12.31 6.54
C PRO A 87 9.05 12.62 5.20
N ASN A 88 9.70 12.30 4.09
CA ASN A 88 9.23 12.56 2.73
C ASN A 88 8.61 11.33 2.04
N ASP A 89 8.20 10.31 2.80
CA ASP A 89 7.40 9.20 2.25
C ASP A 89 5.96 9.66 2.05
N PHE A 90 5.34 9.21 0.94
CA PHE A 90 3.90 9.27 0.77
C PHE A 90 3.25 8.10 1.53
N VAL A 91 2.54 8.41 2.61
CA VAL A 91 2.04 7.40 3.55
C VAL A 91 0.57 7.09 3.31
N VAL A 92 0.26 5.83 3.04
CA VAL A 92 -1.08 5.30 2.77
C VAL A 92 -1.46 4.31 3.86
N LEU A 93 -2.45 4.65 4.67
CA LEU A 93 -2.98 3.74 5.69
C LEU A 93 -4.08 2.85 5.11
N MET A 94 -3.99 1.57 5.43
CA MET A 94 -5.05 0.62 5.22
C MET A 94 -6.01 0.70 6.41
N ASP A 95 -7.19 1.28 6.20
CA ASP A 95 -8.20 1.52 7.23
C ASP A 95 -9.59 1.16 6.68
N GLU A 96 -10.41 0.43 7.45
CA GLU A 96 -11.77 0.03 7.04
C GLU A 96 -12.70 1.23 6.77
N ARG A 97 -12.40 2.40 7.37
CA ARG A 97 -13.10 3.69 7.18
C ARG A 97 -12.46 4.54 6.09
N GLY A 98 -11.44 4.02 5.42
CA GLY A 98 -10.75 4.71 4.35
C GLY A 98 -11.58 4.82 3.08
N GLU A 99 -11.03 5.55 2.12
CA GLU A 99 -11.58 5.74 0.79
C GLU A 99 -11.58 4.42 0.00
N ASN A 100 -12.65 4.17 -0.74
CA ASN A 100 -12.71 3.03 -1.63
C ASN A 100 -12.05 3.38 -2.97
N LEU A 101 -11.01 2.65 -3.35
CA LEU A 101 -10.31 2.87 -4.61
C LEU A 101 -10.53 1.69 -5.56
N THR A 102 -10.57 1.99 -6.85
CA THR A 102 -10.37 0.98 -7.90
C THR A 102 -8.89 0.67 -8.06
N SER A 103 -8.56 -0.42 -8.77
CA SER A 103 -7.15 -0.76 -9.06
C SER A 103 -6.46 0.33 -9.88
N GLU A 104 -7.19 1.00 -10.80
CA GLU A 104 -6.69 2.14 -11.58
C GLU A 104 -6.44 3.36 -10.69
N ALA A 105 -7.31 3.63 -9.72
CA ALA A 105 -7.11 4.74 -8.78
C ALA A 105 -5.91 4.48 -7.86
N LEU A 106 -5.67 3.23 -7.43
CA LEU A 106 -4.46 2.85 -6.71
C LEU A 106 -3.20 3.01 -7.57
N SER A 107 -3.28 2.63 -8.85
CA SER A 107 -2.22 2.83 -9.83
C SER A 107 -1.86 4.31 -9.98
N ALA A 108 -2.85 5.19 -10.12
CA ALA A 108 -2.66 6.64 -10.20
C ALA A 108 -2.07 7.22 -8.91
N LEU A 109 -2.46 6.71 -7.73
CA LEU A 109 -1.90 7.12 -6.44
C LEU A 109 -0.41 6.80 -6.32
N ILE A 110 0.02 5.62 -6.78
CA ILE A 110 1.44 5.22 -6.78
C ILE A 110 2.24 6.12 -7.75
N ALA A 111 1.70 6.41 -8.93
CA ALA A 111 2.33 7.31 -9.89
C ALA A 111 2.47 8.73 -9.34
N ASP A 112 1.42 9.28 -8.71
CA ASP A 112 1.41 10.61 -8.09
C ASP A 112 2.49 10.76 -7.00
N ALA A 113 2.71 9.73 -6.18
CA ALA A 113 3.80 9.71 -5.20
C ALA A 113 5.18 9.87 -5.87
N GLY A 114 5.38 9.24 -7.02
CA GLY A 114 6.60 9.38 -7.83
C GLY A 114 6.74 10.78 -8.44
N ASP A 115 5.67 11.32 -9.00
CA ASP A 115 5.64 12.63 -9.65
C ASP A 115 5.86 13.77 -8.65
N ARG A 116 5.38 13.64 -7.42
CA ARG A 116 5.63 14.58 -6.32
C ARG A 116 7.07 14.54 -5.79
N GLY A 117 7.89 13.61 -6.24
CA GLY A 117 9.28 13.46 -5.78
C GLY A 117 9.39 12.92 -4.36
N CYS A 118 8.39 12.16 -3.90
CA CYS A 118 8.46 11.49 -2.61
C CYS A 118 9.63 10.50 -2.57
N SER A 119 10.19 10.27 -1.37
CA SER A 119 11.30 9.33 -1.17
C SER A 119 10.86 7.86 -1.27
N GLY A 120 9.59 7.61 -1.05
CA GLY A 120 8.95 6.31 -1.15
C GLY A 120 7.44 6.43 -1.05
N CYS A 121 6.72 5.37 -1.42
CA CYS A 121 5.30 5.20 -1.11
C CYS A 121 5.17 4.08 -0.07
N ALA A 122 4.73 4.44 1.14
CA ALA A 122 4.65 3.54 2.27
C ALA A 122 3.20 3.15 2.58
N PHE A 123 2.87 1.88 2.41
CA PHE A 123 1.60 1.31 2.82
C PHE A 123 1.70 0.79 4.24
N VAL A 124 0.74 1.10 5.09
CA VAL A 124 0.73 0.69 6.50
C VAL A 124 -0.53 -0.11 6.80
N VAL A 125 -0.33 -1.35 7.26
CA VAL A 125 -1.40 -2.24 7.74
C VAL A 125 -1.31 -2.31 9.27
N GLY A 126 -2.37 -1.86 9.95
CA GLY A 126 -2.45 -1.86 11.40
C GLY A 126 -2.63 -3.23 12.02
N GLY A 127 -2.52 -3.27 13.33
CA GLY A 127 -2.83 -4.44 14.15
C GLY A 127 -4.34 -4.61 14.42
N PRO A 128 -4.71 -5.49 15.36
CA PRO A 128 -6.12 -5.81 15.67
C PRO A 128 -6.96 -4.59 16.12
N PHE A 129 -6.32 -3.54 16.64
CA PHE A 129 -6.99 -2.33 17.09
C PHE A 129 -6.85 -1.14 16.12
N GLY A 130 -6.31 -1.39 14.91
CA GLY A 130 -6.09 -0.35 13.90
C GLY A 130 -4.77 0.38 14.05
N HIS A 131 -4.78 1.71 13.94
CA HIS A 131 -3.60 2.57 13.93
C HIS A 131 -3.60 3.55 15.11
N GLY A 132 -2.42 3.80 15.69
CA GLY A 132 -2.25 4.84 16.71
C GLY A 132 -2.32 6.25 16.12
N ASP A 133 -2.67 7.24 16.95
CA ASP A 133 -2.92 8.63 16.54
C ASP A 133 -1.77 9.27 15.77
N ALA A 134 -0.53 9.02 16.17
CA ALA A 134 0.66 9.53 15.49
C ALA A 134 0.76 9.02 14.04
N VAL A 135 0.43 7.75 13.81
CA VAL A 135 0.42 7.13 12.46
C VAL A 135 -0.73 7.70 11.63
N ILE A 136 -1.91 7.88 12.27
CA ILE A 136 -3.08 8.48 11.64
C ILE A 136 -2.79 9.92 11.20
N ALA A 137 -2.14 10.70 12.06
CA ALA A 137 -1.78 12.09 11.77
C ALA A 137 -0.70 12.21 10.68
N ARG A 138 0.17 11.19 10.55
CA ARG A 138 1.24 11.14 9.53
C ARG A 138 0.70 10.76 8.14
N ALA A 139 -0.47 10.17 8.04
CA ALA A 139 -0.98 9.63 6.79
C ALA A 139 -1.35 10.71 5.78
N ASP A 140 -0.91 10.56 4.54
CA ASP A 140 -1.34 11.36 3.39
C ASP A 140 -2.69 10.87 2.84
N ARG A 141 -2.95 9.57 2.93
CA ARG A 141 -4.21 8.95 2.48
C ARG A 141 -4.61 7.79 3.39
N LYS A 142 -5.91 7.57 3.50
CA LYS A 142 -6.50 6.40 4.14
C LYS A 142 -7.38 5.69 3.13
N ILE A 143 -7.09 4.42 2.84
CA ILE A 143 -7.83 3.64 1.87
C ILE A 143 -8.30 2.32 2.47
N LYS A 144 -9.38 1.76 1.95
CA LYS A 144 -9.87 0.44 2.30
C LYS A 144 -9.75 -0.52 1.12
N LEU A 145 -9.43 -1.76 1.40
CA LEU A 145 -9.35 -2.83 0.39
C LEU A 145 -10.72 -3.42 0.02
N SER A 146 -11.68 -3.32 0.93
CA SER A 146 -13.02 -3.89 0.76
C SER A 146 -13.99 -3.21 1.73
N SER A 147 -15.29 -3.32 1.43
CA SER A 147 -16.34 -2.99 2.39
C SER A 147 -16.53 -4.07 3.46
N MET A 148 -15.94 -5.27 3.27
CA MET A 148 -15.88 -6.33 4.27
C MET A 148 -14.61 -6.18 5.11
N VAL A 149 -14.73 -6.36 6.43
CA VAL A 149 -13.57 -6.39 7.34
C VAL A 149 -12.72 -7.62 7.05
N MET A 150 -11.42 -7.41 6.91
CA MET A 150 -10.46 -8.47 6.63
C MET A 150 -9.52 -8.72 7.80
N ASN A 151 -9.15 -9.97 8.01
CA ASN A 151 -7.98 -10.28 8.84
C ASN A 151 -6.74 -9.61 8.24
N HIS A 152 -5.85 -9.05 9.08
CA HIS A 152 -4.67 -8.31 8.64
C HIS A 152 -3.72 -9.11 7.72
N GLN A 153 -3.65 -10.44 7.86
CA GLN A 153 -2.84 -11.27 6.95
C GLN A 153 -3.49 -11.43 5.56
N VAL A 154 -4.82 -11.53 5.52
CA VAL A 154 -5.57 -11.52 4.25
C VAL A 154 -5.45 -10.14 3.60
N ALA A 155 -5.59 -9.06 4.37
CA ALA A 155 -5.39 -7.69 3.89
C ALA A 155 -3.98 -7.49 3.32
N ARG A 156 -2.94 -8.04 3.96
CA ARG A 156 -1.56 -8.05 3.47
C ARG A 156 -1.47 -8.68 2.07
N LEU A 157 -2.02 -9.89 1.92
CA LEU A 157 -1.97 -10.62 0.65
C LEU A 157 -2.70 -9.87 -0.46
N VAL A 158 -3.93 -9.40 -0.17
CA VAL A 158 -4.74 -8.62 -1.12
C VAL A 158 -4.04 -7.33 -1.52
N LEU A 159 -3.45 -6.61 -0.56
CA LEU A 159 -2.72 -5.37 -0.83
C LEU A 159 -1.51 -5.61 -1.74
N LEU A 160 -0.73 -6.65 -1.47
CA LEU A 160 0.43 -7.00 -2.30
C LEU A 160 0.00 -7.32 -3.75
N GLU A 161 -1.06 -8.11 -3.93
CA GLU A 161 -1.62 -8.37 -5.26
C GLU A 161 -2.07 -7.08 -5.95
N GLN A 162 -2.76 -6.20 -5.23
CA GLN A 162 -3.23 -4.92 -5.79
C GLN A 162 -2.09 -3.95 -6.11
N ILE A 163 -1.00 -3.92 -5.35
CA ILE A 163 0.20 -3.16 -5.69
C ILE A 163 0.84 -3.70 -6.98
N TYR A 164 0.93 -5.02 -7.13
CA TYR A 164 1.42 -5.64 -8.37
C TYR A 164 0.51 -5.27 -9.55
N ARG A 165 -0.81 -5.42 -9.40
CA ARG A 165 -1.81 -5.03 -10.41
C ARG A 165 -1.69 -3.55 -10.80
N ALA A 166 -1.51 -2.67 -9.84
CA ALA A 166 -1.29 -1.24 -10.08
C ALA A 166 -0.06 -1.00 -10.99
N TRP A 167 1.03 -1.74 -10.78
CA TRP A 167 2.20 -1.64 -11.63
C TRP A 167 1.97 -2.20 -13.03
N THR A 168 1.23 -3.29 -13.19
CA THR A 168 0.88 -3.81 -14.53
C THR A 168 0.02 -2.80 -15.30
N ILE A 169 -0.90 -2.09 -14.62
CA ILE A 169 -1.66 -0.98 -15.21
C ILE A 169 -0.72 0.15 -15.64
N LEU A 170 0.20 0.58 -14.76
CA LEU A 170 1.18 1.63 -15.07
C LEU A 170 2.09 1.27 -16.24
N ARG A 171 2.35 0.01 -16.48
CA ARG A 171 3.17 -0.47 -17.61
C ARG A 171 2.35 -0.83 -18.84
N GLY A 172 1.01 -0.81 -18.77
CA GLY A 172 0.13 -1.21 -19.87
C GLY A 172 0.23 -2.71 -20.18
N GLU A 173 0.51 -3.53 -19.17
CA GLU A 173 0.63 -4.98 -19.31
C GLU A 173 -0.74 -5.67 -19.24
N PRO A 174 -0.92 -6.84 -19.88
CA PRO A 174 -2.23 -7.51 -20.03
C PRO A 174 -2.66 -8.31 -18.77
N TYR A 175 -2.32 -7.87 -17.56
CA TYR A 175 -2.76 -8.52 -16.33
C TYR A 175 -4.10 -7.97 -15.82
N HIS A 176 -4.36 -6.69 -16.06
CA HIS A 176 -5.63 -6.05 -15.72
C HIS A 176 -6.59 -6.12 -16.89
N HIS A 177 -7.76 -6.70 -16.66
CA HIS A 177 -8.84 -6.87 -17.65
C HIS A 177 -10.05 -6.02 -17.28
#